data_102bcf3b6ab2b8b9282275e603a1328b
#
_entry.id   102bcf3b6ab2b8b9282275e603a1328b
#
_cell.length_a   1.000
_cell.length_b   1.000
_cell.length_c   1.000
_cell.angle_alpha   90.00
_cell.angle_beta   90.00
_cell.angle_gamma   90.00
#
_symmetry.space_group_name_H-M   'P 1'
#
loop_
_entity.id
_entity.type
_entity.pdbx_description
1 polymer ?
#
loop_
_entity_poly.entity_id
_entity_poly.type
_entity_poly.pdbx_seq_one_letter_code
_entity_poly.pdbx_strand_id
1 'polypeptide(L)'
;MLFRSTCLVSTNGTVLDDGEDVTSPRASTALKPIIALAYHHRYTTDPESVKALANGEAWLASVERVDESVRHLSVHRGHNLDVSNGHDSLVDVSAARQMTFTGSREELRERLTQLEARGATGIIFGTSGYDVERELRAYAEVAGLG
;
A
#
# COMPACT_ATOMS: atom_id res chain seq x y z
N MET A 1 14.59 -32.40 -17.97
CA MET A 1 13.51 -32.22 -16.98
C MET A 1 13.42 -30.74 -16.68
N LEU A 2 12.38 -30.06 -17.18
CA LEU A 2 12.18 -28.62 -16.89
C LEU A 2 11.47 -28.52 -15.55
N PHE A 3 12.14 -27.97 -14.55
CA PHE A 3 11.49 -27.63 -13.28
C PHE A 3 10.49 -26.50 -13.55
N ARG A 4 9.19 -26.76 -13.37
CA ARG A 4 8.18 -25.70 -13.25
C ARG A 4 8.24 -25.18 -11.81
N SER A 5 8.91 -24.07 -11.61
CA SER A 5 8.87 -23.38 -10.32
C SER A 5 7.57 -22.58 -10.20
N THR A 6 6.96 -22.62 -9.02
CA THR A 6 5.86 -21.72 -8.68
C THR A 6 6.42 -20.31 -8.41
N CYS A 7 5.90 -19.31 -9.10
CA CYS A 7 6.25 -17.91 -8.88
C CYS A 7 5.00 -17.17 -8.39
N LEU A 8 4.91 -16.92 -7.09
CA LEU A 8 3.84 -16.13 -6.49
C LEU A 8 4.32 -14.70 -6.29
N VAL A 9 3.52 -13.74 -6.77
CA VAL A 9 3.78 -12.31 -6.60
C VAL A 9 2.91 -11.80 -5.45
N SER A 10 3.55 -11.27 -4.41
CA SER A 10 2.83 -10.62 -3.31
C SER A 10 2.53 -9.18 -3.66
N THR A 11 1.28 -8.78 -3.51
CA THR A 11 0.80 -7.43 -3.80
C THR A 11 -0.11 -6.94 -2.68
N ASN A 12 -0.28 -5.63 -2.60
CA ASN A 12 -1.26 -4.97 -1.76
C ASN A 12 -1.81 -3.73 -2.47
N GLY A 13 -3.00 -3.30 -2.10
CA GLY A 13 -3.63 -2.15 -2.72
C GLY A 13 -5.14 -2.15 -2.55
N THR A 14 -5.83 -1.40 -3.38
CA THR A 14 -7.30 -1.33 -3.42
C THR A 14 -7.81 -1.30 -4.85
N VAL A 15 -8.95 -1.94 -5.08
CA VAL A 15 -9.68 -1.81 -6.34
C VAL A 15 -10.49 -0.52 -6.29
N LEU A 16 -10.26 0.36 -7.25
CA LEU A 16 -11.02 1.62 -7.36
C LEU A 16 -12.38 1.35 -7.99
N ASP A 17 -13.40 2.01 -7.47
CA ASP A 17 -14.73 2.02 -8.08
C ASP A 17 -14.74 2.90 -9.33
N ASP A 18 -15.81 2.81 -10.14
CA ASP A 18 -15.91 3.53 -11.41
C ASP A 18 -15.84 5.05 -11.18
N GLY A 19 -14.85 5.69 -11.81
CA GLY A 19 -14.58 7.12 -11.65
C GLY A 19 -13.92 7.51 -10.33
N GLU A 20 -13.56 6.56 -9.49
CA GLU A 20 -12.91 6.83 -8.21
C GLU A 20 -11.41 7.17 -8.39
N ASP A 21 -10.97 8.19 -7.67
CA ASP A 21 -9.56 8.57 -7.57
C ASP A 21 -8.92 8.02 -6.29
N VAL A 22 -7.59 7.81 -6.31
CA VAL A 22 -6.81 7.35 -5.16
C VAL A 22 -6.92 8.29 -3.95
N THR A 23 -7.23 9.55 -4.19
CA THR A 23 -7.41 10.58 -3.16
C THR A 23 -8.84 10.65 -2.60
N SER A 24 -9.78 9.84 -3.13
CA SER A 24 -11.12 9.73 -2.56
C SER A 24 -11.05 9.33 -1.08
N PRO A 25 -12.03 9.72 -0.25
CA PRO A 25 -12.03 9.39 1.18
C PRO A 25 -11.86 7.88 1.43
N ARG A 26 -12.57 7.04 0.66
CA ARG A 26 -12.49 5.59 0.77
C ARG A 26 -11.12 5.06 0.37
N ALA A 27 -10.68 5.35 -0.86
CA ALA A 27 -9.42 4.84 -1.38
C ALA A 27 -8.22 5.36 -0.55
N SER A 28 -8.22 6.64 -0.19
CA SER A 28 -7.19 7.21 0.67
C SER A 28 -7.13 6.50 2.04
N THR A 29 -8.29 6.22 2.66
CA THR A 29 -8.34 5.49 3.92
C THR A 29 -7.77 4.07 3.78
N ALA A 30 -8.07 3.38 2.68
CA ALA A 30 -7.53 2.06 2.42
C ALA A 30 -6.02 2.09 2.12
N LEU A 31 -5.52 3.09 1.41
CA LEU A 31 -4.15 3.13 0.92
C LEU A 31 -3.13 3.68 1.92
N LYS A 32 -3.52 4.64 2.76
CA LYS A 32 -2.59 5.27 3.70
C LYS A 32 -1.80 4.27 4.55
N PRO A 33 -2.38 3.23 5.16
CA PRO A 33 -1.62 2.27 5.96
C PRO A 33 -0.50 1.57 5.16
N ILE A 34 -0.75 1.27 3.89
CA ILE A 34 0.24 0.61 3.02
C ILE A 34 1.31 1.60 2.56
N ILE A 35 0.92 2.80 2.16
CA ILE A 35 1.89 3.82 1.74
C ILE A 35 2.76 4.27 2.92
N ALA A 36 2.21 4.33 4.13
CA ALA A 36 2.96 4.63 5.35
C ALA A 36 4.15 3.69 5.57
N LEU A 37 4.08 2.42 5.10
CA LEU A 37 5.20 1.49 5.18
C LEU A 37 6.45 2.01 4.47
N ALA A 38 6.30 2.77 3.38
CA ALA A 38 7.44 3.35 2.68
C ALA A 38 8.14 4.40 3.54
N TYR A 39 7.37 5.20 4.30
CA TYR A 39 7.93 6.18 5.25
C TYR A 39 8.61 5.46 6.42
N HIS A 40 7.97 4.47 7.01
CA HIS A 40 8.52 3.68 8.12
C HIS A 40 9.81 2.94 7.71
N HIS A 41 9.81 2.31 6.54
CA HIS A 41 10.99 1.61 6.02
C HIS A 41 12.16 2.56 5.80
N ARG A 42 11.92 3.70 5.14
CA ARG A 42 12.97 4.70 4.93
C ARG A 42 13.48 5.27 6.24
N TYR A 43 12.59 5.61 7.17
CA TYR A 43 12.98 6.10 8.48
C TYR A 43 13.87 5.12 9.24
N THR A 44 13.55 3.84 9.19
CA THR A 44 14.34 2.80 9.88
C THR A 44 15.70 2.57 9.23
N THR A 45 15.80 2.74 7.91
CA THR A 45 17.02 2.46 7.14
C THR A 45 17.94 3.69 7.07
N ASP A 46 17.36 4.83 6.72
CA ASP A 46 18.01 6.12 6.59
C ASP A 46 16.98 7.24 6.79
N PRO A 47 16.85 7.83 7.99
CA PRO A 47 15.84 8.85 8.30
C PRO A 47 15.82 10.03 7.32
N GLU A 48 16.98 10.48 6.83
CA GLU A 48 17.06 11.58 5.88
C GLU A 48 16.42 11.26 4.53
N SER A 49 16.42 9.99 4.13
CA SER A 49 15.81 9.55 2.89
C SER A 49 14.29 9.70 2.85
N VAL A 50 13.64 9.87 4.02
CA VAL A 50 12.20 10.14 4.12
C VAL A 50 11.84 11.45 3.42
N LYS A 51 12.75 12.45 3.45
CA LYS A 51 12.54 13.76 2.82
C LYS A 51 12.29 13.70 1.32
N ALA A 52 12.69 12.61 0.66
CA ALA A 52 12.38 12.37 -0.76
C ALA A 52 10.93 11.93 -1.03
N LEU A 53 10.16 11.62 0.01
CA LEU A 53 8.74 11.30 -0.11
C LEU A 53 7.89 12.58 -0.01
N ALA A 54 6.70 12.54 -0.58
CA ALA A 54 5.74 13.63 -0.46
C ALA A 54 5.46 13.93 1.04
N ASN A 55 5.49 15.18 1.45
CA ASN A 55 5.39 15.60 2.85
C ASN A 55 6.46 14.99 3.80
N GLY A 56 7.53 14.39 3.25
CA GLY A 56 8.53 13.64 4.02
C GLY A 56 9.23 14.47 5.10
N GLU A 57 9.54 15.74 4.83
CA GLU A 57 10.11 16.65 5.83
C GLU A 57 9.17 16.88 7.01
N ALA A 58 7.88 17.15 6.72
CA ALA A 58 6.88 17.36 7.75
C ALA A 58 6.62 16.09 8.56
N TRP A 59 6.60 14.93 7.88
CA TRP A 59 6.48 13.64 8.53
C TRP A 59 7.66 13.37 9.46
N LEU A 60 8.89 13.52 8.98
CA LEU A 60 10.11 13.34 9.78
C LEU A 60 10.11 14.27 10.99
N ALA A 61 9.85 15.55 10.80
CA ALA A 61 9.78 16.52 11.88
C ALA A 61 8.69 16.17 12.92
N SER A 62 7.59 15.54 12.50
CA SER A 62 6.54 15.08 13.43
C SER A 62 7.00 13.90 14.28
N VAL A 63 7.75 12.98 13.69
CA VAL A 63 8.35 11.83 14.38
C VAL A 63 9.43 12.28 15.37
N GLU A 64 10.29 13.21 14.98
CA GLU A 64 11.38 13.71 15.82
C GLU A 64 10.93 14.47 17.07
N ARG A 65 9.68 14.98 17.09
CA ARG A 65 9.08 15.57 18.28
C ARG A 65 8.74 14.55 19.37
N VAL A 66 8.69 13.27 19.01
CA VAL A 66 8.46 12.19 19.99
C VAL A 66 9.76 11.88 20.72
N ASP A 67 9.68 11.65 22.03
CA ASP A 67 10.85 11.26 22.84
C ASP A 67 11.56 10.06 22.22
N GLU A 68 12.88 10.13 22.10
CA GLU A 68 13.71 9.13 21.42
C GLU A 68 13.48 7.72 21.97
N SER A 69 13.31 7.59 23.28
CA SER A 69 13.13 6.29 23.96
C SER A 69 11.88 5.52 23.54
N VAL A 70 10.84 6.22 23.08
CA VAL A 70 9.55 5.64 22.67
C VAL A 70 9.20 5.91 21.19
N ARG A 71 10.06 6.61 20.47
CA ARG A 71 9.84 7.03 19.10
C ARG A 71 9.55 5.86 18.15
N HIS A 72 10.29 4.75 18.30
CA HIS A 72 10.09 3.55 17.51
C HIS A 72 8.68 2.95 17.71
N LEU A 73 8.13 3.01 18.91
CA LEU A 73 6.75 2.56 19.18
C LEU A 73 5.73 3.49 18.54
N SER A 74 6.00 4.79 18.54
CA SER A 74 5.12 5.79 17.91
C SER A 74 5.08 5.62 16.40
N VAL A 75 6.23 5.44 15.75
CA VAL A 75 6.33 5.26 14.28
C VAL A 75 5.56 4.03 13.81
N HIS A 76 5.65 2.91 14.55
CA HIS A 76 5.01 1.66 14.14
C HIS A 76 3.62 1.43 14.73
N ARG A 77 3.07 2.42 15.43
CA ARG A 77 1.75 2.31 16.02
C ARG A 77 0.68 2.22 14.92
N GLY A 78 -0.17 1.20 14.99
CA GLY A 78 -1.23 0.97 14.00
C GLY A 78 -0.75 0.42 12.65
N HIS A 79 0.51 -0.01 12.57
CA HIS A 79 1.15 -0.52 11.37
C HIS A 79 0.25 -1.45 10.56
N ASN A 80 0.07 -1.16 9.26
CA ASN A 80 -0.84 -1.83 8.31
C ASN A 80 -2.35 -1.69 8.57
N LEU A 81 -2.78 -1.09 9.67
CA LEU A 81 -4.19 -1.03 10.03
C LEU A 81 -4.73 0.39 10.13
N ASP A 82 -3.95 1.29 10.70
CA ASP A 82 -4.43 2.60 11.10
C ASP A 82 -3.35 3.67 10.92
N VAL A 83 -3.75 4.85 10.49
CA VAL A 83 -2.92 6.04 10.35
C VAL A 83 -3.27 7.12 11.37
N SER A 84 -3.96 6.76 12.46
CA SER A 84 -4.41 7.68 13.49
C SER A 84 -3.30 8.19 14.42
N ASN A 85 -2.07 7.74 14.22
CA ASN A 85 -0.91 8.10 15.06
C ASN A 85 -0.40 9.54 14.86
N GLY A 86 -1.06 10.34 14.04
CA GLY A 86 -0.71 11.73 13.77
C GLY A 86 0.41 11.92 12.72
N HIS A 87 1.40 11.04 12.67
CA HIS A 87 2.46 11.09 11.65
C HIS A 87 1.93 10.69 10.29
N ASP A 88 1.22 9.58 10.24
CA ASP A 88 0.71 9.00 9.00
C ASP A 88 -0.47 9.78 8.42
N SER A 89 -1.01 10.77 9.14
CA SER A 89 -1.93 11.75 8.56
C SER A 89 -1.27 12.57 7.44
N LEU A 90 0.06 12.70 7.46
CA LEU A 90 0.87 13.40 6.47
C LEU A 90 1.21 12.52 5.24
N VAL A 91 0.89 11.23 5.29
CA VAL A 91 1.14 10.31 4.18
C VAL A 91 0.29 10.70 2.98
N ASP A 92 0.97 10.90 1.85
CA ASP A 92 0.35 11.22 0.56
C ASP A 92 0.14 9.95 -0.25
N VAL A 93 -1.09 9.77 -0.76
CA VAL A 93 -1.48 8.59 -1.55
C VAL A 93 -1.47 8.82 -3.06
N SER A 94 -1.09 9.99 -3.52
CA SER A 94 -1.14 10.34 -4.96
C SER A 94 -0.32 9.40 -5.85
N ALA A 95 0.77 8.86 -5.32
CA ALA A 95 1.62 7.89 -6.01
C ALA A 95 1.18 6.42 -5.84
N ALA A 96 0.03 6.17 -5.20
CA ALA A 96 -0.40 4.80 -4.86
C ALA A 96 -0.52 3.87 -6.06
N ARG A 97 -0.98 4.37 -7.22
CA ARG A 97 -1.08 3.55 -8.45
C ARG A 97 0.26 2.98 -8.90
N GLN A 98 1.37 3.71 -8.66
CA GLN A 98 2.73 3.26 -9.00
C GLN A 98 3.34 2.37 -7.91
N MET A 99 3.00 2.62 -6.65
CA MET A 99 3.61 1.96 -5.50
C MET A 99 2.91 0.66 -5.09
N THR A 100 1.62 0.51 -5.46
CA THR A 100 0.77 -0.59 -5.01
C THR A 100 0.01 -1.23 -6.19
N PHE A 101 -0.69 -2.32 -5.92
CA PHE A 101 -1.58 -2.95 -6.88
C PHE A 101 -2.97 -2.30 -6.81
N THR A 102 -3.01 -0.99 -7.12
CA THR A 102 -4.20 -0.14 -7.08
C THR A 102 -4.59 0.33 -8.47
N GLY A 103 -5.87 0.28 -8.78
CA GLY A 103 -6.41 0.71 -10.07
C GLY A 103 -7.88 0.31 -10.24
N SER A 104 -8.47 0.67 -11.37
CA SER A 104 -9.78 0.16 -11.76
C SER A 104 -9.72 -1.35 -12.00
N ARG A 105 -10.90 -2.00 -12.03
CA ARG A 105 -10.98 -3.43 -12.34
C ARG A 105 -10.30 -3.79 -13.66
N GLU A 106 -10.45 -2.96 -14.69
CA GLU A 106 -9.86 -3.16 -15.99
C GLU A 106 -8.34 -3.04 -15.95
N GLU A 107 -7.81 -1.97 -15.36
CA GLU A 107 -6.37 -1.76 -15.19
C GLU A 107 -5.71 -2.91 -14.43
N LEU A 108 -6.37 -3.41 -13.39
CA LEU A 108 -5.82 -4.50 -12.59
C LEU A 108 -5.86 -5.85 -13.34
N ARG A 109 -6.89 -6.12 -14.15
CA ARG A 109 -6.90 -7.30 -15.03
C ARG A 109 -5.77 -7.26 -16.05
N GLU A 110 -5.52 -6.11 -16.65
CA GLU A 110 -4.38 -5.93 -17.56
C GLU A 110 -3.05 -6.19 -16.85
N ARG A 111 -2.87 -5.65 -15.63
CA ARG A 111 -1.67 -5.88 -14.83
C ARG A 111 -1.50 -7.37 -14.45
N LEU A 112 -2.59 -8.09 -14.15
CA LEU A 112 -2.53 -9.54 -13.92
C LEU A 112 -2.03 -10.28 -15.17
N THR A 113 -2.57 -9.96 -16.35
CA THR A 113 -2.13 -10.54 -17.62
C THR A 113 -0.66 -10.27 -17.89
N GLN A 114 -0.17 -9.07 -17.58
CA GLN A 114 1.23 -8.73 -17.72
C GLN A 114 2.14 -9.51 -16.74
N LEU A 115 1.68 -9.74 -15.51
CA LEU A 115 2.41 -10.55 -14.53
C LEU A 115 2.50 -12.01 -14.98
N GLU A 116 1.39 -12.59 -15.48
CA GLU A 116 1.36 -13.93 -16.04
C GLU A 116 2.32 -14.07 -17.22
N ALA A 117 2.30 -13.13 -18.16
CA ALA A 117 3.21 -13.11 -19.31
C ALA A 117 4.69 -13.04 -18.90
N ARG A 118 4.99 -12.51 -17.72
CA ARG A 118 6.34 -12.47 -17.13
C ARG A 118 6.68 -13.71 -16.31
N GLY A 119 5.80 -14.69 -16.24
CA GLY A 119 6.04 -15.98 -15.58
C GLY A 119 5.48 -16.09 -14.17
N ALA A 120 4.68 -15.15 -13.69
CA ALA A 120 3.94 -15.34 -12.45
C ALA A 120 2.93 -16.48 -12.62
N THR A 121 2.85 -17.38 -11.64
CA THR A 121 1.92 -18.50 -11.61
C THR A 121 0.75 -18.26 -10.65
N GLY A 122 0.80 -17.19 -9.89
CA GLY A 122 -0.25 -16.77 -8.98
C GLY A 122 0.10 -15.47 -8.29
N ILE A 123 -0.89 -14.93 -7.58
CA ILE A 123 -0.76 -13.69 -6.83
C ILE A 123 -1.26 -13.90 -5.40
N ILE A 124 -0.60 -13.26 -4.46
CA ILE A 124 -1.06 -13.14 -3.07
C ILE A 124 -1.47 -11.69 -2.89
N PHE A 125 -2.77 -11.46 -2.71
CA PHE A 125 -3.30 -10.12 -2.49
C PHE A 125 -3.48 -9.85 -1.00
N GLY A 126 -2.76 -8.86 -0.49
CA GLY A 126 -2.98 -8.29 0.83
C GLY A 126 -4.01 -7.18 0.77
N THR A 127 -5.09 -7.32 1.52
CA THR A 127 -6.10 -6.26 1.65
C THR A 127 -5.53 -5.06 2.40
N SER A 128 -6.05 -3.89 2.12
CA SER A 128 -5.66 -2.63 2.73
C SER A 128 -6.87 -1.94 3.35
N GLY A 129 -6.68 -1.33 4.53
CA GLY A 129 -7.74 -0.63 5.24
C GLY A 129 -8.70 -1.54 6.02
N TYR A 130 -9.82 -0.95 6.46
CA TYR A 130 -10.75 -1.59 7.39
C TYR A 130 -11.81 -2.47 6.73
N ASP A 131 -12.17 -2.22 5.46
CA ASP A 131 -13.20 -2.95 4.74
C ASP A 131 -12.60 -4.14 3.97
N VAL A 132 -12.10 -5.10 4.73
CA VAL A 132 -11.46 -6.31 4.18
C VAL A 132 -12.40 -7.09 3.27
N GLU A 133 -13.68 -7.18 3.65
CA GLU A 133 -14.68 -7.92 2.86
C GLU A 133 -14.88 -7.29 1.49
N ARG A 134 -15.04 -5.98 1.43
CA ARG A 134 -15.15 -5.23 0.16
C ARG A 134 -13.92 -5.44 -0.72
N GLU A 135 -12.72 -5.33 -0.14
CA GLU A 135 -11.48 -5.47 -0.89
C GLU A 135 -11.32 -6.89 -1.47
N LEU A 136 -11.63 -7.92 -0.68
CA LEU A 136 -11.57 -9.31 -1.16
C LEU A 136 -12.59 -9.58 -2.26
N ARG A 137 -13.82 -9.09 -2.13
CA ARG A 137 -14.86 -9.25 -3.16
C ARG A 137 -14.46 -8.55 -4.46
N ALA A 138 -14.07 -7.28 -4.38
CA ALA A 138 -13.67 -6.51 -5.55
C ALA A 138 -12.46 -7.13 -6.26
N TYR A 139 -11.52 -7.67 -5.48
CA TYR A 139 -10.36 -8.32 -6.06
C TYR A 139 -10.69 -9.70 -6.65
N ALA A 140 -11.61 -10.46 -6.05
CA ALA A 140 -12.11 -11.71 -6.63
C ALA A 140 -12.74 -11.48 -8.00
N GLU A 141 -13.53 -10.39 -8.16
CA GLU A 141 -14.09 -9.98 -9.47
C GLU A 141 -12.97 -9.63 -10.48
N VAL A 142 -11.90 -8.96 -10.06
CA VAL A 142 -10.73 -8.69 -10.91
C VAL A 142 -10.09 -10.00 -11.37
N ALA A 143 -9.93 -10.96 -10.47
CA ALA A 143 -9.33 -12.26 -10.73
C ALA A 143 -10.25 -13.26 -11.47
N GLY A 144 -11.50 -12.90 -11.73
CA GLY A 144 -12.48 -13.78 -12.38
C GLY A 144 -12.97 -14.92 -11.48
N LEU A 145 -12.95 -14.72 -10.16
CA LEU A 145 -13.36 -15.69 -9.14
C LEU A 145 -14.74 -15.36 -8.54
N GLY A 146 -15.43 -14.36 -9.06
CA GLY A 146 -16.75 -13.90 -8.61
C GLY A 146 -17.90 -14.46 -9.41
#